data_1bf9caa18d87de6ca801dbfbc0a3a6d6
#
_entry.id   1bf9caa18d87de6ca801dbfbc0a3a6d6
#
_cell.length_a   1.000
_cell.length_b   1.000
_cell.length_c   1.000
_cell.angle_alpha   90.00
_cell.angle_beta   90.00
_cell.angle_gamma   90.00
#
_symmetry.space_group_name_H-M   'P 1'
#
loop_
_entity.id
_entity.type
_entity.pdbx_description
1 polymer ?
#
loop_
_entity_poly.entity_id
_entity_poly.type
_entity_poly.pdbx_seq_one_letter_code
_entity_poly.pdbx_strand_id
1 'polypeptide(L)'
;FSEAGDKILVADWFWAPYNTIAREIGRSVETFELFDDKRKFNIKNFSAKADSLLEKQERLVIILNTPAHNPTGYALSDEDWRNVVNYFSSVSKEKKITLLADIAYIDFAGDEEKYRSFLPIIEEAPENVLVVIAHSLSKAYTLYGMRCGAMICMAKTEEIAAEFKR
;
A
#
# COMPACT_ATOMS: atom_id res chain seq x y z
N PHE A 1 -12.23 -6.07 -4.01
CA PHE A 1 -10.76 -6.17 -3.89
C PHE A 1 -10.32 -7.08 -2.74
N SER A 2 -11.20 -7.44 -1.82
CA SER A 2 -11.01 -8.43 -0.76
C SER A 2 -12.36 -9.03 -0.37
N GLU A 3 -12.35 -10.27 0.15
CA GLU A 3 -13.56 -10.95 0.61
C GLU A 3 -13.72 -10.82 2.13
N ALA A 4 -14.92 -11.10 2.65
CA ALA A 4 -15.14 -11.14 4.09
C ALA A 4 -14.28 -12.26 4.71
N GLY A 5 -13.56 -11.94 5.80
CA GLY A 5 -12.62 -12.85 6.44
C GLY A 5 -11.18 -12.71 5.96
N ASP A 6 -10.92 -12.04 4.81
CA ASP A 6 -9.57 -11.77 4.35
C ASP A 6 -8.78 -10.90 5.32
N LYS A 7 -7.47 -11.08 5.30
CA LYS A 7 -6.53 -10.24 6.02
C LYS A 7 -5.91 -9.20 5.10
N ILE A 8 -5.77 -7.99 5.62
CA ILE A 8 -5.08 -6.86 4.99
C ILE A 8 -3.67 -6.79 5.56
N LEU A 9 -2.65 -6.71 4.71
CA LEU A 9 -1.26 -6.64 5.13
C LEU A 9 -0.82 -5.18 5.33
N VAL A 10 -0.27 -4.87 6.50
CA VAL A 10 0.30 -3.56 6.84
C VAL A 10 1.64 -3.75 7.56
N ALA A 11 2.43 -2.68 7.73
CA ALA A 11 3.61 -2.72 8.59
C ALA A 11 3.21 -2.94 10.06
N ASP A 12 4.10 -3.44 10.90
CA ASP A 12 3.89 -3.62 12.35
C ASP A 12 3.73 -2.26 13.09
N TRP A 13 4.39 -1.22 12.58
CA TRP A 13 4.13 0.17 12.96
C TRP A 13 3.14 0.77 11.98
N PHE A 14 1.90 1.03 12.38
CA PHE A 14 0.88 1.54 11.48
C PHE A 14 -0.13 2.46 12.19
N TRP A 15 -0.86 3.20 11.41
CA TRP A 15 -1.95 4.05 11.89
C TRP A 15 -3.11 3.18 12.38
N ALA A 16 -3.31 3.15 13.72
CA ALA A 16 -4.23 2.25 14.40
C ALA A 16 -5.66 2.17 13.81
N PRO A 17 -6.25 3.25 13.24
CA PRO A 17 -7.55 3.17 12.59
C PRO A 17 -7.67 2.18 11.44
N TYR A 18 -6.58 1.71 10.80
CA TYR A 18 -6.68 0.62 9.82
C TYR A 18 -7.34 -0.63 10.41
N ASN A 19 -7.10 -0.94 11.69
CA ASN A 19 -7.79 -2.05 12.38
C ASN A 19 -9.30 -1.85 12.44
N THR A 20 -9.74 -0.63 12.76
CA THR A 20 -11.16 -0.31 12.87
C THR A 20 -11.82 -0.40 11.50
N ILE A 21 -11.22 0.23 10.48
CA ILE A 21 -11.71 0.21 9.10
C ILE A 21 -11.82 -1.23 8.59
N ALA A 22 -10.79 -2.06 8.81
CA ALA A 22 -10.81 -3.47 8.38
C ALA A 22 -11.96 -4.24 9.06
N ARG A 23 -12.14 -4.09 10.37
CA ARG A 23 -13.21 -4.78 11.11
C ARG A 23 -14.60 -4.39 10.67
N GLU A 24 -14.86 -3.11 10.44
CA GLU A 24 -16.18 -2.60 10.02
C GLU A 24 -16.64 -3.24 8.69
N ILE A 25 -15.72 -3.69 7.88
CA ILE A 25 -16.01 -4.35 6.61
C ILE A 25 -15.76 -5.88 6.66
N GLY A 26 -15.66 -6.46 7.86
CA GLY A 26 -15.49 -7.90 8.07
C GLY A 26 -14.12 -8.44 7.68
N ARG A 27 -13.07 -7.63 7.74
CA ARG A 27 -11.67 -7.99 7.49
C ARG A 27 -10.85 -7.87 8.77
N SER A 28 -9.59 -8.32 8.72
CA SER A 28 -8.65 -8.11 9.82
C SER A 28 -7.29 -7.67 9.27
N VAL A 29 -6.46 -7.15 10.16
CA VAL A 29 -5.10 -6.72 9.81
C VAL A 29 -4.11 -7.82 10.20
N GLU A 30 -3.17 -8.12 9.31
CA GLU A 30 -1.95 -8.89 9.57
C GLU A 30 -0.75 -7.97 9.38
N THR A 31 0.33 -8.18 10.13
CA THR A 31 1.49 -7.29 10.08
C THR A 31 2.75 -7.99 9.58
N PHE A 32 3.60 -7.20 8.91
CA PHE A 32 4.99 -7.54 8.63
C PHE A 32 5.92 -6.58 9.39
N GLU A 33 7.13 -7.02 9.71
CA GLU A 33 8.15 -6.18 10.32
C GLU A 33 8.65 -5.14 9.31
N LEU A 34 8.38 -3.86 9.58
CA LEU A 34 8.77 -2.76 8.69
C LEU A 34 10.27 -2.69 8.48
N PHE A 35 11.04 -2.91 9.55
CA PHE A 35 12.49 -2.74 9.54
C PHE A 35 13.23 -4.06 9.71
N ASP A 36 14.30 -4.21 8.95
CA ASP A 36 15.32 -5.23 9.18
C ASP A 36 16.29 -4.82 10.30
N ASP A 37 17.26 -5.68 10.60
CA ASP A 37 18.31 -5.43 11.61
C ASP A 37 19.16 -4.18 11.32
N LYS A 38 19.16 -3.69 10.09
CA LYS A 38 19.87 -2.48 9.64
C LYS A 38 18.96 -1.24 9.60
N ARG A 39 17.73 -1.35 10.09
CA ARG A 39 16.69 -0.31 10.03
C ARG A 39 16.33 0.13 8.62
N LYS A 40 16.42 -0.77 7.65
CA LYS A 40 15.92 -0.60 6.28
C LYS A 40 14.61 -1.33 6.11
N PHE A 41 13.89 -1.02 5.03
CA PHE A 41 12.65 -1.72 4.68
C PHE A 41 12.90 -3.23 4.58
N ASN A 42 12.13 -4.01 5.35
CA ASN A 42 12.30 -5.45 5.46
C ASN A 42 11.53 -6.19 4.35
N ILE A 43 12.01 -6.08 3.13
CA ILE A 43 11.41 -6.75 1.98
C ILE A 43 11.27 -8.27 2.19
N LYS A 44 12.21 -8.89 2.91
CA LYS A 44 12.18 -10.33 3.18
C LYS A 44 10.98 -10.71 4.05
N ASN A 45 10.73 -9.98 5.13
CA ASN A 45 9.58 -10.25 6.02
C ASN A 45 8.27 -9.87 5.31
N PHE A 46 8.25 -8.75 4.59
CA PHE A 46 7.14 -8.32 3.75
C PHE A 46 6.71 -9.44 2.78
N SER A 47 7.64 -9.96 1.98
CA SER A 47 7.35 -11.03 1.01
C SER A 47 6.85 -12.30 1.68
N ALA A 48 7.54 -12.76 2.74
CA ALA A 48 7.14 -13.98 3.46
C ALA A 48 5.74 -13.88 4.07
N LYS A 49 5.36 -12.71 4.60
CA LYS A 49 4.01 -12.47 5.13
C LYS A 49 2.96 -12.42 4.02
N ALA A 50 3.26 -11.76 2.91
CA ALA A 50 2.36 -11.71 1.77
C ALA A 50 2.12 -13.11 1.17
N ASP A 51 3.18 -13.92 1.01
CA ASP A 51 3.08 -15.30 0.54
C ASP A 51 2.20 -16.14 1.47
N SER A 52 2.44 -16.07 2.79
CA SER A 52 1.64 -16.80 3.78
C SER A 52 0.15 -16.42 3.77
N LEU A 53 -0.19 -15.19 3.40
CA LEU A 53 -1.57 -14.77 3.23
C LEU A 53 -2.13 -15.27 1.90
N LEU A 54 -1.38 -15.15 0.81
CA LEU A 54 -1.80 -15.61 -0.53
C LEU A 54 -1.96 -17.13 -0.63
N GLU A 55 -1.36 -17.90 0.27
CA GLU A 55 -1.66 -19.34 0.42
C GLU A 55 -3.09 -19.60 0.92
N LYS A 56 -3.67 -18.66 1.67
CA LYS A 56 -4.96 -18.83 2.38
C LYS A 56 -6.10 -18.01 1.76
N GLN A 57 -5.79 -17.05 0.92
CA GLN A 57 -6.74 -16.16 0.28
C GLN A 57 -6.35 -15.88 -1.18
N GLU A 58 -7.33 -15.64 -2.02
CA GLU A 58 -7.12 -15.39 -3.45
C GLU A 58 -6.75 -13.93 -3.75
N ARG A 59 -7.07 -13.03 -2.83
CA ARG A 59 -6.88 -11.60 -2.97
C ARG A 59 -6.14 -11.07 -1.76
N LEU A 60 -5.23 -10.12 -1.97
CA LEU A 60 -4.48 -9.49 -0.89
C LEU A 60 -4.47 -7.97 -1.06
N VAL A 61 -4.98 -7.27 -0.08
CA VAL A 61 -4.81 -5.82 0.04
C VAL A 61 -3.59 -5.55 0.90
N ILE A 62 -2.68 -4.74 0.39
CA ILE A 62 -1.46 -4.32 1.07
C ILE A 62 -1.50 -2.81 1.20
N ILE A 63 -1.32 -2.28 2.40
CA ILE A 63 -1.25 -0.84 2.63
C ILE A 63 0.19 -0.46 2.98
N LEU A 64 0.79 0.40 2.16
CA LEU A 64 2.07 1.03 2.43
C LEU A 64 1.85 2.53 2.61
N ASN A 65 1.95 2.99 3.86
CA ASN A 65 1.91 4.42 4.19
C ASN A 65 3.32 4.99 4.01
N THR A 66 3.55 5.68 2.93
CA THR A 66 4.86 6.25 2.54
C THR A 66 4.66 7.21 1.37
N PRO A 67 5.46 8.32 1.25
CA PRO A 67 6.56 8.69 2.14
C PRO A 67 6.08 9.30 3.48
N ALA A 68 7.03 9.55 4.38
CA ALA A 68 6.81 10.09 5.72
C ALA A 68 5.79 9.25 6.54
N HIS A 69 6.06 7.95 6.62
CA HIS A 69 5.25 6.95 7.30
C HIS A 69 4.81 7.36 8.71
N ASN A 70 3.55 7.22 9.02
CA ASN A 70 3.01 7.43 10.36
C ASN A 70 2.96 6.08 11.13
N PRO A 71 3.76 5.89 12.22
CA PRO A 71 4.37 6.94 13.05
C PRO A 71 5.88 7.16 12.88
N THR A 72 6.58 6.43 12.00
CA THR A 72 8.05 6.36 12.04
C THR A 72 8.76 7.46 11.27
N GLY A 73 8.08 8.18 10.39
CA GLY A 73 8.68 9.14 9.47
C GLY A 73 9.48 8.51 8.32
N TYR A 74 9.54 7.16 8.26
CA TYR A 74 10.27 6.45 7.22
C TYR A 74 9.67 6.71 5.83
N ALA A 75 10.51 6.74 4.83
CA ALA A 75 10.10 6.81 3.44
C ALA A 75 10.82 5.72 2.64
N LEU A 76 10.06 4.91 1.91
CA LEU A 76 10.64 3.92 1.02
C LEU A 76 11.49 4.61 -0.05
N SER A 77 12.70 4.08 -0.27
CA SER A 77 13.56 4.50 -1.37
C SER A 77 13.07 3.93 -2.70
N ASP A 78 13.60 4.44 -3.82
CA ASP A 78 13.34 3.87 -5.14
C ASP A 78 13.75 2.38 -5.21
N GLU A 79 14.83 2.01 -4.52
CA GLU A 79 15.27 0.62 -4.42
C GLU A 79 14.23 -0.25 -3.68
N ASP A 80 13.69 0.25 -2.57
CA ASP A 80 12.63 -0.45 -1.81
C ASP A 80 11.39 -0.65 -2.68
N TRP A 81 10.97 0.39 -3.42
CA TRP A 81 9.85 0.30 -4.33
C TRP A 81 10.07 -0.70 -5.47
N ARG A 82 11.27 -0.70 -6.07
CA ARG A 82 11.64 -1.71 -7.08
C ARG A 82 11.60 -3.12 -6.51
N ASN A 83 12.05 -3.31 -5.28
CA ASN A 83 11.99 -4.60 -4.60
C ASN A 83 10.53 -5.05 -4.39
N VAL A 84 9.63 -4.14 -4.03
CA VAL A 84 8.20 -4.43 -3.90
C VAL A 84 7.59 -4.82 -5.25
N VAL A 85 7.86 -4.08 -6.33
CA VAL A 85 7.36 -4.39 -7.67
C VAL A 85 7.92 -5.70 -8.21
N ASN A 86 9.22 -5.97 -7.97
CA ASN A 86 9.85 -7.24 -8.32
C ASN A 86 9.20 -8.42 -7.58
N TYR A 87 8.89 -8.25 -6.29
CA TYR A 87 8.15 -9.25 -5.55
C TYR A 87 6.78 -9.51 -6.19
N PHE A 88 6.00 -8.48 -6.52
CA PHE A 88 4.71 -8.66 -7.19
C PHE A 88 4.84 -9.41 -8.51
N SER A 89 5.91 -9.17 -9.27
CA SER A 89 6.18 -9.86 -10.52
C SER A 89 6.49 -11.36 -10.33
N SER A 90 6.88 -11.77 -9.13
CA SER A 90 7.12 -13.18 -8.78
C SER A 90 5.85 -13.92 -8.31
N VAL A 91 4.80 -13.19 -7.96
CA VAL A 91 3.53 -13.78 -7.50
C VAL A 91 2.73 -14.34 -8.69
N SER A 92 2.08 -15.48 -8.49
CA SER A 92 1.20 -16.08 -9.51
C SER A 92 0.17 -15.07 -10.02
N LYS A 93 -0.01 -15.03 -11.34
CA LYS A 93 -1.00 -14.15 -12.01
C LYS A 93 -2.45 -14.46 -11.64
N GLU A 94 -2.72 -15.64 -11.10
CA GLU A 94 -4.04 -16.02 -10.60
C GLU A 94 -4.39 -15.28 -9.30
N LYS A 95 -3.39 -14.96 -8.48
CA LYS A 95 -3.57 -14.17 -7.26
C LYS A 95 -3.73 -12.69 -7.58
N LYS A 96 -4.67 -12.03 -6.93
CA LYS A 96 -4.96 -10.61 -7.14
C LYS A 96 -4.45 -9.77 -5.97
N ILE A 97 -3.63 -8.78 -6.26
CA ILE A 97 -3.07 -7.88 -5.25
C ILE A 97 -3.64 -6.47 -5.46
N THR A 98 -4.01 -5.83 -4.38
CA THR A 98 -4.30 -4.39 -4.36
C THR A 98 -3.24 -3.71 -3.50
N LEU A 99 -2.36 -2.95 -4.12
CA LEU A 99 -1.42 -2.08 -3.43
C LEU A 99 -2.09 -0.73 -3.16
N LEU A 100 -2.36 -0.41 -1.91
CA LEU A 100 -2.79 0.92 -1.49
C LEU A 100 -1.56 1.70 -1.00
N ALA A 101 -1.08 2.62 -1.80
CA ALA A 101 -0.07 3.59 -1.41
C ALA A 101 -0.75 4.77 -0.70
N ASP A 102 -0.69 4.79 0.62
CA ASP A 102 -1.21 5.89 1.43
C ASP A 102 -0.16 6.99 1.52
N ILE A 103 -0.36 8.03 0.71
CA ILE A 103 0.55 9.17 0.59
C ILE A 103 0.08 10.41 1.36
N ALA A 104 -0.70 10.21 2.43
CA ALA A 104 -1.29 11.32 3.19
C ALA A 104 -0.26 12.35 3.70
N TYR A 105 0.99 11.96 3.82
CA TYR A 105 2.09 12.79 4.33
C TYR A 105 3.15 13.14 3.28
N ILE A 106 2.87 12.97 1.99
CA ILE A 106 3.85 13.18 0.92
C ILE A 106 4.47 14.60 0.95
N ASP A 107 3.68 15.61 1.30
CA ASP A 107 4.14 17.00 1.35
C ASP A 107 5.06 17.30 2.55
N PHE A 108 5.21 16.35 3.48
CA PHE A 108 6.11 16.44 4.64
C PHE A 108 7.40 15.63 4.46
N ALA A 109 7.59 15.00 3.32
CA ALA A 109 8.72 14.11 3.08
C ALA A 109 10.05 14.83 2.80
N GLY A 110 10.03 16.15 2.67
CA GLY A 110 11.20 17.01 2.44
C GLY A 110 11.48 17.20 0.95
N ASP A 111 12.31 16.36 0.34
CA ASP A 111 12.67 16.45 -1.07
C ASP A 111 11.54 15.96 -1.97
N GLU A 112 10.80 16.90 -2.60
CA GLU A 112 9.65 16.58 -3.44
C GLU A 112 10.01 15.70 -4.65
N GLU A 113 11.12 16.00 -5.32
CA GLU A 113 11.54 15.23 -6.50
C GLU A 113 11.85 13.79 -6.12
N LYS A 114 12.60 13.61 -5.05
CA LYS A 114 13.00 12.29 -4.55
C LYS A 114 11.81 11.43 -4.14
N TYR A 115 10.82 12.00 -3.46
CA TYR A 115 9.73 11.19 -2.91
C TYR A 115 8.50 11.07 -3.83
N ARG A 116 8.53 11.74 -4.99
CA ARG A 116 7.55 11.54 -6.07
C ARG A 116 8.06 10.60 -7.17
N SER A 117 9.36 10.27 -7.16
CA SER A 117 9.98 9.37 -8.14
C SER A 117 9.44 7.94 -8.11
N PHE A 118 8.74 7.54 -7.05
CA PHE A 118 8.17 6.20 -6.94
C PHE A 118 7.00 5.95 -7.92
N LEU A 119 6.30 6.99 -8.37
CA LEU A 119 5.12 6.85 -9.24
C LEU A 119 5.41 6.06 -10.53
N PRO A 120 6.45 6.37 -11.31
CA PRO A 120 6.82 5.56 -12.45
C PRO A 120 7.19 4.12 -12.08
N ILE A 121 7.78 3.90 -10.89
CA ILE A 121 8.19 2.56 -10.44
C ILE A 121 6.97 1.69 -10.18
N ILE A 122 5.98 2.20 -9.44
CA ILE A 122 4.77 1.41 -9.14
C ILE A 122 3.88 1.22 -10.39
N GLU A 123 4.02 2.06 -11.41
CA GLU A 123 3.37 1.87 -12.69
C GLU A 123 3.87 0.60 -13.40
N GLU A 124 5.09 0.13 -13.13
CA GLU A 124 5.64 -1.11 -13.66
C GLU A 124 5.01 -2.37 -13.03
N ALA A 125 4.16 -2.26 -12.01
CA ALA A 125 3.50 -3.38 -11.37
C ALA A 125 2.77 -4.27 -12.40
N PRO A 126 2.76 -5.62 -12.23
CA PRO A 126 2.16 -6.54 -13.18
C PRO A 126 0.62 -6.44 -13.22
N GLU A 127 0.00 -7.04 -14.23
CA GLU A 127 -1.44 -6.94 -14.52
C GLU A 127 -2.35 -7.46 -13.40
N ASN A 128 -1.87 -8.38 -12.56
CA ASN A 128 -2.60 -8.91 -11.41
C ASN A 128 -2.52 -7.99 -10.19
N VAL A 129 -1.86 -6.84 -10.30
CA VAL A 129 -1.73 -5.84 -9.23
C VAL A 129 -2.50 -4.57 -9.61
N LEU A 130 -3.49 -4.25 -8.80
CA LEU A 130 -4.14 -2.94 -8.82
C LEU A 130 -3.39 -1.99 -7.90
N VAL A 131 -2.89 -0.89 -8.44
CA VAL A 131 -2.30 0.17 -7.64
C VAL A 131 -3.33 1.25 -7.36
N VAL A 132 -3.51 1.57 -6.08
CA VAL A 132 -4.39 2.64 -5.60
C VAL A 132 -3.56 3.62 -4.79
N ILE A 133 -3.62 4.89 -5.12
CA ILE A 133 -2.95 5.97 -4.39
C ILE A 133 -4.00 6.73 -3.60
N ALA A 134 -3.85 6.81 -2.29
CA ALA A 134 -4.72 7.57 -1.42
C ALA A 134 -4.02 8.86 -0.95
N HIS A 135 -4.57 10.01 -1.34
CA HIS A 135 -4.08 11.34 -0.94
C HIS A 135 -5.12 12.04 -0.07
N SER A 136 -4.67 12.81 0.91
CA SER A 136 -5.53 13.54 1.84
C SER A 136 -5.16 15.01 1.95
N LEU A 137 -6.14 15.89 1.81
CA LEU A 137 -5.97 17.32 2.07
C LEU A 137 -5.90 17.67 3.58
N SER A 138 -6.25 16.69 4.43
CA SER A 138 -6.27 16.90 5.89
C SER A 138 -4.91 17.27 6.47
N LYS A 139 -3.83 16.75 5.90
CA LYS A 139 -2.46 16.89 6.44
C LYS A 139 -1.75 18.09 5.84
N ALA A 140 -1.44 18.05 4.55
CA ALA A 140 -0.70 19.10 3.85
C ALA A 140 -1.36 20.50 3.95
N TYR A 141 -2.68 20.50 3.83
CA TYR A 141 -3.45 21.76 3.82
C TYR A 141 -4.17 22.05 5.15
N THR A 142 -3.95 21.23 6.18
CA THR A 142 -4.61 21.37 7.51
C THR A 142 -6.15 21.40 7.43
N LEU A 143 -6.73 20.89 6.37
CA LEU A 143 -8.18 20.93 6.11
C LEU A 143 -8.90 19.72 6.73
N TYR A 144 -8.67 19.46 8.01
CA TYR A 144 -9.18 18.30 8.72
C TYR A 144 -10.71 18.16 8.67
N GLY A 145 -11.42 19.28 8.77
CA GLY A 145 -12.88 19.32 8.81
C GLY A 145 -13.56 19.10 7.47
N MET A 146 -12.89 19.36 6.36
CA MET A 146 -13.48 19.23 5.02
C MET A 146 -13.71 17.79 4.58
N ARG A 147 -13.05 16.82 5.21
CA ARG A 147 -13.14 15.39 4.86
C ARG A 147 -12.93 15.14 3.37
N CYS A 148 -11.93 15.79 2.79
CA CYS A 148 -11.62 15.76 1.36
C CYS A 148 -10.26 15.10 1.10
N GLY A 149 -10.20 14.32 0.04
CA GLY A 149 -9.00 13.65 -0.46
C GLY A 149 -9.24 13.14 -1.88
N ALA A 150 -8.24 12.49 -2.43
CA ALA A 150 -8.31 11.86 -3.74
C ALA A 150 -7.88 10.40 -3.63
N MET A 151 -8.55 9.54 -4.39
CA MET A 151 -8.17 8.15 -4.60
C MET A 151 -7.91 7.95 -6.10
N ILE A 152 -6.68 7.61 -6.46
CA ILE A 152 -6.24 7.47 -7.84
C ILE A 152 -5.97 5.99 -8.09
N CYS A 153 -6.62 5.43 -9.10
CA CYS A 153 -6.45 4.05 -9.50
C CYS A 153 -5.57 3.97 -10.76
N MET A 154 -4.50 3.20 -10.68
CA MET A 154 -3.64 2.86 -11.82
C MET A 154 -4.00 1.44 -12.27
N ALA A 155 -5.04 1.33 -13.10
CA ALA A 155 -5.52 0.05 -13.61
C ALA A 155 -4.87 -0.28 -14.96
N LYS A 156 -4.47 -1.54 -15.16
CA LYS A 156 -3.88 -2.02 -16.42
C LYS A 156 -4.93 -2.31 -17.50
N THR A 157 -6.20 -2.48 -17.11
CA THR A 157 -7.30 -2.77 -18.01
C THR A 157 -8.50 -1.87 -17.74
N GLU A 158 -9.31 -1.62 -18.76
CA GLU A 158 -10.56 -0.85 -18.63
C GLU A 158 -11.57 -1.56 -17.70
N GLU A 159 -11.56 -2.89 -17.67
CA GLU A 159 -12.43 -3.68 -16.81
C GLU A 159 -12.16 -3.41 -15.32
N ILE A 160 -10.87 -3.44 -14.91
CA ILE A 160 -10.46 -3.13 -13.54
C ILE A 160 -10.78 -1.67 -13.21
N ALA A 161 -10.55 -0.74 -14.13
CA ALA A 161 -10.88 0.67 -13.95
C ALA A 161 -12.39 0.89 -13.76
N ALA A 162 -13.22 0.17 -14.51
CA ALA A 162 -14.68 0.24 -14.38
C ALA A 162 -15.17 -0.35 -13.05
N GLU A 163 -14.58 -1.44 -12.58
CA GLU A 163 -14.88 -2.03 -11.28
C GLU A 163 -14.52 -1.08 -10.13
N PHE A 164 -13.39 -0.40 -10.22
CA PHE A 164 -12.96 0.57 -9.21
C PHE A 164 -13.88 1.80 -9.11
N LYS A 165 -14.58 2.17 -10.19
CA LYS A 165 -15.50 3.32 -10.25
C LYS A 165 -16.90 3.03 -9.70
N ARG A 166 -17.22 1.78 -9.40
CA ARG A 166 -18.51 1.37 -8.83
C ARG A 166 -18.56 1.60 -7.33
#